data_fe89fc5cb92057806e2e6b7a25945930
#
_entry.id   fe89fc5cb92057806e2e6b7a25945930
#
_cell.length_a   1.000
_cell.length_b   1.000
_cell.length_c   1.000
_cell.angle_alpha   90.00
_cell.angle_beta   90.00
_cell.angle_gamma   90.00
#
_symmetry.space_group_name_H-M   'P 1'
#
loop_
_entity.id
_entity.type
_entity.pdbx_description
1 polymer ?
#
loop_
_entity_poly.entity_id
_entity_poly.type
_entity_poly.pdbx_seq_one_letter_code
_entity_poly.pdbx_strand_id
1 'polypeptide(L)'
;MRIVVLVLISALAAGCSRDHARADVPFDAKGFVLATNQSAIADVDLGLMAARRGRRPETRQLGSILHRQEGELRRALITLAQRKQIAVPEVPEPRKIALRENLEMLPGEVFDRGYALAMVQDLDAMTASFRQAAASNDPELAAFAKQNLPHIREQRALAAQLLKKLGGSPFS
;
A
#
# COMPACT_ATOMS: atom_id res chain seq x y z
N MET A 1 -1.07 -0.89 82.33
CA MET A 1 -0.16 -1.59 81.42
C MET A 1 -0.99 -2.01 80.23
N ARG A 2 -1.02 -1.16 79.15
CA ARG A 2 -1.84 -1.37 77.95
C ARG A 2 -0.92 -1.88 76.84
N ILE A 3 -1.18 -3.10 76.40
CA ILE A 3 -0.43 -3.74 75.31
C ILE A 3 -1.18 -3.33 74.00
N VAL A 4 -0.48 -2.61 73.14
CA VAL A 4 -0.96 -2.27 71.81
C VAL A 4 -0.43 -3.34 70.84
N VAL A 5 -1.32 -4.14 70.28
CA VAL A 5 -0.99 -5.12 69.21
C VAL A 5 -1.09 -4.42 67.89
N LEU A 6 0.04 -4.29 67.23
CA LEU A 6 0.13 -3.72 65.86
C LEU A 6 -0.05 -4.87 64.83
N VAL A 7 -1.17 -4.87 64.14
CA VAL A 7 -1.44 -5.80 63.05
C VAL A 7 -0.88 -5.21 61.76
N LEU A 8 0.18 -5.78 61.20
CA LEU A 8 0.74 -5.49 59.90
C LEU A 8 -0.09 -6.22 58.82
N ILE A 9 -0.86 -5.45 58.07
CA ILE A 9 -1.55 -5.98 56.86
C ILE A 9 -0.60 -5.82 55.68
N SER A 10 -0.01 -6.94 55.22
CA SER A 10 0.76 -7.00 53.97
C SER A 10 -0.20 -7.13 52.79
N ALA A 11 -0.38 -6.08 51.99
CA ALA A 11 -1.13 -6.12 50.78
C ALA A 11 -0.22 -6.69 49.66
N LEU A 12 -0.45 -7.95 49.26
CA LEU A 12 0.09 -8.50 48.02
C LEU A 12 -0.69 -7.85 46.84
N ALA A 13 -0.06 -6.88 46.16
CA ALA A 13 -0.49 -6.43 44.87
C ALA A 13 -0.05 -7.48 43.82
N ALA A 14 -0.94 -8.40 43.48
CA ALA A 14 -0.78 -9.26 42.31
C ALA A 14 -0.99 -8.41 41.04
N GLY A 15 0.11 -7.91 40.49
CA GLY A 15 0.10 -7.24 39.18
C GLY A 15 -0.22 -8.27 38.09
N CYS A 16 -1.48 -8.36 37.67
CA CYS A 16 -1.83 -9.04 36.44
C CYS A 16 -1.33 -8.20 35.26
N SER A 17 -0.12 -8.43 34.83
CA SER A 17 0.33 -8.03 33.48
C SER A 17 -0.54 -8.79 32.48
N ARG A 18 -1.59 -8.13 31.98
CA ARG A 18 -2.28 -8.60 30.79
C ARG A 18 -1.38 -8.33 29.60
N ASP A 19 -0.43 -9.20 29.38
CA ASP A 19 0.16 -9.37 28.05
C ASP A 19 -0.98 -9.81 27.14
N HIS A 20 -1.56 -8.81 26.46
CA HIS A 20 -2.38 -9.07 25.29
C HIS A 20 -1.40 -9.59 24.25
N ALA A 21 -1.16 -10.88 24.25
CA ALA A 21 -0.59 -11.59 23.12
C ALA A 21 -1.50 -11.24 21.93
N ARG A 22 -1.05 -10.25 21.14
CA ARG A 22 -1.64 -9.95 19.85
C ARG A 22 -1.49 -11.25 19.08
N ALA A 23 -2.59 -11.99 18.93
CA ALA A 23 -2.58 -13.20 18.14
C ALA A 23 -2.00 -12.79 16.77
N ASP A 24 -0.81 -13.28 16.45
CA ASP A 24 -0.19 -13.08 15.14
C ASP A 24 -1.11 -13.71 14.11
N VAL A 25 -1.98 -12.90 13.51
CA VAL A 25 -2.78 -13.35 12.39
C VAL A 25 -1.79 -13.70 11.28
N PRO A 26 -1.74 -14.95 10.82
CA PRO A 26 -0.81 -15.34 9.77
C PRO A 26 -1.01 -14.45 8.55
N PHE A 27 0.10 -13.99 7.96
CA PHE A 27 0.05 -13.18 6.75
C PHE A 27 -0.62 -13.95 5.61
N ASP A 28 -1.68 -13.41 5.02
CA ASP A 28 -2.37 -14.00 3.88
C ASP A 28 -1.57 -13.78 2.59
N ALA A 29 -0.66 -14.70 2.32
CA ALA A 29 0.18 -14.68 1.13
C ALA A 29 -0.62 -14.73 -0.17
N LYS A 30 -1.68 -15.57 -0.22
CA LYS A 30 -2.55 -15.68 -1.40
C LYS A 30 -3.34 -14.40 -1.61
N GLY A 31 -3.96 -13.87 -0.57
CA GLY A 31 -4.71 -12.60 -0.64
C GLY A 31 -3.82 -11.45 -1.09
N PHE A 32 -2.57 -11.36 -0.59
CA PHE A 32 -1.59 -10.37 -1.04
C PHE A 32 -1.31 -10.48 -2.54
N VAL A 33 -1.04 -11.69 -3.06
CA VAL A 33 -0.75 -11.91 -4.48
C VAL A 33 -1.94 -11.52 -5.36
N LEU A 34 -3.15 -11.92 -4.97
CA LEU A 34 -4.37 -11.60 -5.72
C LEU A 34 -4.65 -10.09 -5.75
N ALA A 35 -4.62 -9.44 -4.60
CA ALA A 35 -4.88 -8.01 -4.47
C ALA A 35 -3.82 -7.19 -5.23
N THR A 36 -2.52 -7.54 -5.09
CA THR A 36 -1.43 -6.86 -5.80
C THR A 36 -1.57 -7.01 -7.32
N ASN A 37 -1.95 -8.19 -7.83
CA ASN A 37 -2.17 -8.36 -9.27
C ASN A 37 -3.32 -7.50 -9.80
N GLN A 38 -4.46 -7.49 -9.10
CA GLN A 38 -5.63 -6.70 -9.51
C GLN A 38 -5.33 -5.18 -9.46
N SER A 39 -4.59 -4.75 -8.44
CA SER A 39 -4.12 -3.37 -8.32
C SER A 39 -3.20 -3.00 -9.49
N ALA A 40 -2.17 -3.81 -9.76
CA ALA A 40 -1.20 -3.54 -10.81
C ALA A 40 -1.83 -3.46 -12.22
N ILE A 41 -2.87 -4.27 -12.52
CA ILE A 41 -3.62 -4.16 -13.77
C ILE A 41 -4.20 -2.76 -13.92
N ALA A 42 -4.86 -2.25 -12.90
CA ALA A 42 -5.47 -0.93 -12.93
C ALA A 42 -4.42 0.19 -12.94
N ASP A 43 -3.31 0.03 -12.22
CA ASP A 43 -2.25 1.05 -12.14
C ASP A 43 -1.49 1.22 -13.45
N VAL A 44 -1.32 0.14 -14.21
CA VAL A 44 -0.82 0.20 -15.58
C VAL A 44 -1.70 1.10 -16.45
N ASP A 45 -3.03 0.94 -16.38
CA ASP A 45 -3.99 1.72 -17.15
C ASP A 45 -4.08 3.17 -16.67
N LEU A 46 -4.12 3.40 -15.35
CA LEU A 46 -4.11 4.73 -14.74
C LEU A 46 -2.83 5.49 -15.10
N GLY A 47 -1.69 4.82 -15.08
CA GLY A 47 -0.41 5.37 -15.50
C GLY A 47 -0.43 5.78 -16.97
N LEU A 48 -0.93 4.92 -17.85
CA LEU A 48 -1.05 5.23 -19.28
C LEU A 48 -1.99 6.40 -19.53
N MET A 49 -3.12 6.46 -18.84
CA MET A 49 -4.06 7.58 -18.91
C MET A 49 -3.37 8.90 -18.51
N ALA A 50 -2.65 8.91 -17.40
CA ALA A 50 -1.95 10.10 -16.92
C ALA A 50 -0.81 10.53 -17.86
N ALA A 51 -0.09 9.57 -18.44
CA ALA A 51 0.95 9.85 -19.44
C ALA A 51 0.39 10.54 -20.69
N ARG A 52 -0.84 10.21 -21.09
CA ARG A 52 -1.50 10.78 -22.29
C ARG A 52 -2.26 12.08 -22.01
N ARG A 53 -2.93 12.17 -20.85
CA ARG A 53 -3.89 13.25 -20.55
C ARG A 53 -3.36 14.33 -19.61
N GLY A 54 -2.29 14.02 -18.85
CA GLY A 54 -1.72 14.96 -17.91
C GLY A 54 -1.40 16.30 -18.58
N ARG A 55 -1.94 17.40 -18.03
CA ARG A 55 -1.65 18.74 -18.52
C ARG A 55 -0.21 19.12 -18.23
N ARG A 56 0.25 18.85 -17.01
CA ARG A 56 1.63 19.13 -16.59
C ARG A 56 2.59 18.04 -17.07
N PRO A 57 3.80 18.42 -17.48
CA PRO A 57 4.85 17.45 -17.83
C PRO A 57 5.13 16.45 -16.71
N GLU A 58 5.11 16.91 -15.45
CA GLU A 58 5.35 16.05 -14.29
C GLU A 58 4.26 14.98 -14.09
N THR A 59 2.99 15.32 -14.40
CA THR A 59 1.89 14.34 -14.39
C THR A 59 2.12 13.27 -15.45
N ARG A 60 2.49 13.66 -16.65
CA ARG A 60 2.78 12.72 -17.74
C ARG A 60 3.99 11.85 -17.42
N GLN A 61 5.02 12.43 -16.82
CA GLN A 61 6.22 11.72 -16.41
C GLN A 61 5.91 10.67 -15.32
N LEU A 62 5.18 11.06 -14.27
CA LEU A 62 4.74 10.15 -13.22
C LEU A 62 3.89 9.02 -13.80
N GLY A 63 2.94 9.35 -14.70
CA GLY A 63 2.13 8.36 -15.40
C GLY A 63 2.96 7.36 -16.19
N SER A 64 3.97 7.82 -16.92
CA SER A 64 4.86 6.95 -17.69
C SER A 64 5.71 6.04 -16.80
N ILE A 65 6.18 6.54 -15.66
CA ILE A 65 6.93 5.76 -14.67
C ILE A 65 6.04 4.65 -14.11
N LEU A 66 4.84 4.99 -13.63
CA LEU A 66 3.89 4.03 -13.06
C LEU A 66 3.48 2.98 -14.09
N HIS A 67 3.08 3.39 -15.30
CA HIS A 67 2.73 2.44 -16.37
C HIS A 67 3.80 1.38 -16.60
N ARG A 68 5.07 1.77 -16.67
CA ARG A 68 6.18 0.86 -16.91
C ARG A 68 6.48 -0.02 -15.68
N GLN A 69 6.63 0.60 -14.51
CA GLN A 69 7.08 -0.09 -13.30
C GLN A 69 6.00 -1.04 -12.75
N GLU A 70 4.72 -0.65 -12.80
CA GLU A 70 3.62 -1.54 -12.41
C GLU A 70 3.47 -2.73 -13.38
N GLY A 71 3.74 -2.52 -14.67
CA GLY A 71 3.82 -3.60 -15.63
C GLY A 71 4.97 -4.58 -15.35
N GLU A 72 6.13 -4.09 -14.92
CA GLU A 72 7.28 -4.90 -14.51
C GLU A 72 6.98 -5.68 -13.21
N LEU A 73 6.43 -5.00 -12.21
CA LEU A 73 5.99 -5.60 -10.93
C LEU A 73 4.99 -6.73 -11.18
N ARG A 74 3.97 -6.47 -12.02
CA ARG A 74 2.95 -7.47 -12.35
C ARG A 74 3.57 -8.72 -13.02
N ARG A 75 4.48 -8.56 -13.98
CA ARG A 75 5.16 -9.70 -14.61
C ARG A 75 5.94 -10.54 -13.61
N ALA A 76 6.69 -9.89 -12.71
CA ALA A 76 7.43 -10.57 -11.65
C ALA A 76 6.49 -11.28 -10.67
N LEU A 77 5.35 -10.65 -10.33
CA LEU A 77 4.32 -11.22 -9.45
C LEU A 77 3.67 -12.47 -10.08
N ILE A 78 3.33 -12.43 -11.38
CA ILE A 78 2.77 -13.60 -12.10
C ILE A 78 3.76 -14.77 -12.06
N THR A 79 5.05 -14.52 -12.26
CA THR A 79 6.09 -15.55 -12.16
C THR A 79 6.16 -16.15 -10.74
N LEU A 80 6.05 -15.32 -9.70
CA LEU A 80 5.98 -15.77 -8.30
C LEU A 80 4.72 -16.59 -8.05
N ALA A 81 3.56 -16.11 -8.52
CA ALA A 81 2.27 -16.78 -8.37
C ALA A 81 2.26 -18.18 -9.01
N GLN A 82 2.87 -18.32 -10.20
CA GLN A 82 3.01 -19.61 -10.90
C GLN A 82 3.83 -20.60 -10.07
N ARG A 83 4.98 -20.18 -9.50
CA ARG A 83 5.79 -21.06 -8.63
C ARG A 83 5.01 -21.50 -7.39
N LYS A 84 4.13 -20.63 -6.87
CA LYS A 84 3.29 -20.90 -5.71
C LYS A 84 1.95 -21.57 -6.05
N GLN A 85 1.73 -21.88 -7.30
CA GLN A 85 0.47 -22.48 -7.78
C GLN A 85 -0.77 -21.64 -7.43
N ILE A 86 -0.62 -20.30 -7.41
CA ILE A 86 -1.70 -19.37 -7.19
C ILE A 86 -2.21 -18.87 -8.55
N ALA A 87 -3.45 -19.21 -8.90
CA ALA A 87 -4.12 -18.66 -10.07
C ALA A 87 -4.47 -17.18 -9.80
N VAL A 88 -4.01 -16.28 -10.67
CA VAL A 88 -4.30 -14.84 -10.58
C VAL A 88 -5.36 -14.43 -11.60
N PRO A 89 -6.35 -13.61 -11.22
CA PRO A 89 -7.38 -13.13 -12.14
C PRO A 89 -6.81 -12.08 -13.10
N GLU A 90 -7.33 -12.04 -14.33
CA GLU A 90 -7.02 -11.02 -15.35
C GLU A 90 -8.04 -9.85 -15.29
N VAL A 91 -8.46 -9.48 -14.07
CA VAL A 91 -9.41 -8.39 -13.84
C VAL A 91 -8.82 -7.36 -12.90
N PRO A 92 -9.02 -6.05 -13.16
CA PRO A 92 -8.55 -5.00 -12.27
C PRO A 92 -9.37 -4.96 -10.98
N GLU A 93 -8.86 -4.23 -9.98
CA GLU A 93 -9.59 -3.94 -8.75
C GLU A 93 -10.82 -3.06 -9.06
N PRO A 94 -12.05 -3.43 -8.60
CA PRO A 94 -13.27 -2.68 -8.93
C PRO A 94 -13.23 -1.20 -8.52
N ARG A 95 -12.63 -0.88 -7.37
CA ARG A 95 -12.48 0.50 -6.91
C ARG A 95 -11.63 1.35 -7.86
N LYS A 96 -10.60 0.75 -8.46
CA LYS A 96 -9.73 1.44 -9.41
C LYS A 96 -10.36 1.61 -10.78
N ILE A 97 -11.31 0.73 -11.16
CA ILE A 97 -12.15 0.97 -12.34
C ILE A 97 -12.96 2.25 -12.14
N ALA A 98 -13.67 2.37 -11.03
CA ALA A 98 -14.46 3.57 -10.71
C ALA A 98 -13.56 4.82 -10.58
N LEU A 99 -12.37 4.69 -9.99
CA LEU A 99 -11.39 5.78 -9.94
C LEU A 99 -10.98 6.25 -11.34
N ARG A 100 -10.68 5.30 -12.23
CA ARG A 100 -10.33 5.60 -13.62
C ARG A 100 -11.44 6.36 -14.33
N GLU A 101 -12.68 5.90 -14.21
CA GLU A 101 -13.86 6.55 -14.80
C GLU A 101 -14.04 7.98 -14.27
N ASN A 102 -13.93 8.16 -12.95
CA ASN A 102 -14.00 9.48 -12.33
C ASN A 102 -12.89 10.42 -12.83
N LEU A 103 -11.65 9.94 -12.89
CA LEU A 103 -10.53 10.74 -13.40
C LEU A 103 -10.70 11.10 -14.88
N GLU A 104 -11.30 10.21 -15.67
CA GLU A 104 -11.55 10.44 -17.10
C GLU A 104 -12.47 11.63 -17.35
N MET A 105 -13.36 11.96 -16.42
CA MET A 105 -14.27 13.11 -16.50
C MET A 105 -13.61 14.43 -16.10
N LEU A 106 -12.44 14.40 -15.44
CA LEU A 106 -11.79 15.63 -14.97
C LEU A 106 -10.98 16.32 -16.07
N PRO A 107 -11.08 17.66 -16.20
CA PRO A 107 -10.31 18.42 -17.18
C PRO A 107 -8.97 18.92 -16.61
N GLY A 108 -7.95 18.99 -17.44
CA GLY A 108 -6.72 19.77 -17.24
C GLY A 108 -6.06 19.58 -15.88
N GLU A 109 -5.86 20.67 -15.12
CA GLU A 109 -5.22 20.62 -13.79
C GLU A 109 -6.06 19.94 -12.71
N VAL A 110 -7.38 19.87 -12.88
CA VAL A 110 -8.25 19.13 -11.95
C VAL A 110 -7.96 17.63 -12.06
N PHE A 111 -7.76 17.13 -13.30
CA PHE A 111 -7.26 15.77 -13.53
C PHE A 111 -5.90 15.55 -12.88
N ASP A 112 -4.93 16.45 -13.12
CA ASP A 112 -3.57 16.31 -12.56
C ASP A 112 -3.58 16.19 -11.04
N ARG A 113 -4.40 17.04 -10.37
CA ARG A 113 -4.54 17.03 -8.91
C ARG A 113 -5.23 15.75 -8.43
N GLY A 114 -6.35 15.36 -9.05
CA GLY A 114 -7.09 14.15 -8.72
C GLY A 114 -6.21 12.89 -8.86
N TYR A 115 -5.48 12.81 -9.97
CA TYR A 115 -4.53 11.73 -10.22
C TYR A 115 -3.42 11.70 -9.16
N ALA A 116 -2.77 12.81 -8.87
CA ALA A 116 -1.69 12.87 -7.90
C ALA A 116 -2.16 12.47 -6.48
N LEU A 117 -3.35 12.93 -6.06
CA LEU A 117 -3.96 12.58 -4.77
C LEU A 117 -4.26 11.08 -4.70
N ALA A 118 -4.89 10.54 -5.75
CA ALA A 118 -5.21 9.11 -5.82
C ALA A 118 -3.94 8.25 -5.74
N MET A 119 -2.88 8.62 -6.45
CA MET A 119 -1.61 7.88 -6.43
C MET A 119 -0.91 7.97 -5.06
N VAL A 120 -0.98 9.10 -4.36
CA VAL A 120 -0.44 9.18 -2.99
C VAL A 120 -1.14 8.19 -2.07
N GLN A 121 -2.47 8.15 -2.09
CA GLN A 121 -3.27 7.28 -1.23
C GLN A 121 -3.04 5.80 -1.56
N ASP A 122 -3.02 5.47 -2.82
CA ASP A 122 -2.81 4.11 -3.30
C ASP A 122 -1.42 3.57 -2.94
N LEU A 123 -0.37 4.36 -3.22
CA LEU A 123 1.02 3.99 -2.94
C LEU A 123 1.33 3.96 -1.42
N ASP A 124 0.58 4.70 -0.60
CA ASP A 124 0.63 4.56 0.87
C ASP A 124 0.07 3.19 1.31
N ALA A 125 -1.09 2.79 0.77
CA ALA A 125 -1.69 1.48 1.04
C ALA A 125 -0.80 0.34 0.53
N MET A 126 -0.26 0.46 -0.70
CA MET A 126 0.67 -0.50 -1.29
C MET A 126 1.96 -0.63 -0.45
N THR A 127 2.52 0.50 0.01
CA THR A 127 3.69 0.50 0.90
C THR A 127 3.43 -0.28 2.19
N ALA A 128 2.25 -0.10 2.80
CA ALA A 128 1.87 -0.82 4.01
C ALA A 128 1.74 -2.34 3.76
N SER A 129 1.06 -2.74 2.68
CA SER A 129 0.90 -4.13 2.27
C SER A 129 2.25 -4.81 1.98
N PHE A 130 3.13 -4.14 1.23
CA PHE A 130 4.45 -4.67 0.90
C PHE A 130 5.38 -4.76 2.11
N ARG A 131 5.24 -3.88 3.12
CA ARG A 131 5.96 -4.02 4.40
C ARG A 131 5.55 -5.29 5.14
N GLN A 132 4.26 -5.60 5.17
CA GLN A 132 3.76 -6.83 5.79
C GLN A 132 4.29 -8.06 5.04
N ALA A 133 4.22 -8.06 3.71
CA ALA A 133 4.76 -9.12 2.88
C ALA A 133 6.27 -9.31 3.08
N ALA A 134 7.05 -8.22 3.20
CA ALA A 134 8.49 -8.25 3.43
C ALA A 134 8.87 -8.84 4.81
N ALA A 135 7.95 -8.82 5.77
CA ALA A 135 8.10 -9.40 7.11
C ALA A 135 7.47 -10.80 7.23
N SER A 136 6.86 -11.33 6.16
CA SER A 136 6.23 -12.65 6.18
C SER A 136 7.26 -13.78 6.31
N ASN A 137 6.80 -14.94 6.81
CA ASN A 137 7.60 -16.16 6.93
C ASN A 137 7.79 -16.88 5.57
N ASP A 138 7.21 -16.38 4.48
CA ASP A 138 7.40 -16.91 3.14
C ASP A 138 8.63 -16.23 2.49
N PRO A 139 9.76 -16.93 2.31
CA PRO A 139 11.02 -16.31 1.89
C PRO A 139 10.96 -15.74 0.46
N GLU A 140 10.23 -16.38 -0.48
CA GLU A 140 10.10 -15.87 -1.84
C GLU A 140 9.25 -14.61 -1.88
N LEU A 141 8.15 -14.60 -1.14
CA LEU A 141 7.27 -13.45 -1.02
C LEU A 141 7.97 -12.28 -0.33
N ALA A 142 8.68 -12.55 0.76
CA ALA A 142 9.47 -11.55 1.47
C ALA A 142 10.56 -10.94 0.57
N ALA A 143 11.24 -11.76 -0.24
CA ALA A 143 12.24 -11.29 -1.20
C ALA A 143 11.61 -10.42 -2.28
N PHE A 144 10.48 -10.86 -2.88
CA PHE A 144 9.72 -10.08 -3.85
C PHE A 144 9.29 -8.71 -3.29
N ALA A 145 8.74 -8.70 -2.09
CA ALA A 145 8.30 -7.46 -1.46
C ALA A 145 9.48 -6.52 -1.14
N LYS A 146 10.58 -7.03 -0.59
CA LYS A 146 11.80 -6.24 -0.30
C LYS A 146 12.41 -5.63 -1.56
N GLN A 147 12.40 -6.35 -2.67
CA GLN A 147 12.92 -5.87 -3.95
C GLN A 147 12.10 -4.72 -4.52
N ASN A 148 10.76 -4.77 -4.39
CA ASN A 148 9.86 -3.77 -5.00
C ASN A 148 9.60 -2.56 -4.08
N LEU A 149 9.73 -2.71 -2.76
CA LEU A 149 9.41 -1.66 -1.81
C LEU A 149 10.15 -0.32 -2.03
N PRO A 150 11.44 -0.27 -2.44
CA PRO A 150 12.11 0.98 -2.77
C PRO A 150 11.43 1.74 -3.93
N HIS A 151 11.03 1.04 -4.99
CA HIS A 151 10.36 1.64 -6.16
C HIS A 151 8.99 2.22 -5.79
N ILE A 152 8.19 1.49 -5.00
CA ILE A 152 6.89 1.96 -4.51
C ILE A 152 7.05 3.24 -3.69
N ARG A 153 8.07 3.33 -2.83
CA ARG A 153 8.36 4.53 -2.05
C ARG A 153 8.80 5.71 -2.91
N GLU A 154 9.60 5.45 -3.93
CA GLU A 154 10.01 6.48 -4.89
C GLU A 154 8.82 7.03 -5.67
N GLN A 155 7.97 6.16 -6.21
CA GLN A 155 6.73 6.53 -6.88
C GLN A 155 5.83 7.39 -5.97
N ARG A 156 5.68 6.97 -4.73
CA ARG A 156 4.91 7.71 -3.72
C ARG A 156 5.49 9.10 -3.47
N ALA A 157 6.81 9.23 -3.38
CA ALA A 157 7.47 10.52 -3.20
C ALA A 157 7.25 11.44 -4.39
N LEU A 158 7.31 10.92 -5.62
CA LEU A 158 7.03 11.66 -6.85
C LEU A 158 5.57 12.13 -6.89
N ALA A 159 4.62 11.26 -6.55
CA ALA A 159 3.20 11.61 -6.48
C ALA A 159 2.94 12.72 -5.44
N ALA A 160 3.56 12.65 -4.26
CA ALA A 160 3.44 13.67 -3.22
C ALA A 160 4.05 15.02 -3.64
N GLN A 161 5.19 14.99 -4.32
CA GLN A 161 5.80 16.22 -4.85
C GLN A 161 4.92 16.88 -5.91
N LEU A 162 4.34 16.08 -6.81
CA LEU A 162 3.39 16.56 -7.80
C LEU A 162 2.17 17.18 -7.13
N LEU A 163 1.55 16.47 -6.18
CA LEU A 163 0.39 16.97 -5.43
C LEU A 163 0.68 18.31 -4.74
N LYS A 164 1.82 18.43 -4.08
CA LYS A 164 2.26 19.68 -3.44
C LYS A 164 2.39 20.83 -4.46
N LYS A 165 3.00 20.57 -5.62
CA LYS A 165 3.11 21.59 -6.71
C LYS A 165 1.75 22.05 -7.24
N LEU A 166 0.73 21.18 -7.15
CA LEU A 166 -0.64 21.48 -7.57
C LEU A 166 -1.49 22.11 -6.45
N GLY A 167 -0.87 22.50 -5.34
CA GLY A 167 -1.54 23.12 -4.20
C GLY A 167 -2.45 22.16 -3.40
N GLY A 168 -2.24 20.84 -3.54
CA GLY A 168 -2.93 19.81 -2.79
C GLY A 168 -2.16 19.39 -1.54
N SER A 169 -2.88 18.76 -0.61
CA SER A 169 -2.32 18.12 0.59
C SER A 169 -2.66 16.63 0.58
N PRO A 170 -1.74 15.75 0.98
CA PRO A 170 -2.04 14.33 1.13
C PRO A 170 -3.04 14.01 2.25
N PHE A 171 -3.39 15.02 3.07
CA PHE A 171 -4.31 14.90 4.20
C PHE A 171 -5.62 15.67 4.01
N SER A 172 -5.92 16.13 2.80
CA SER A 172 -7.15 16.86 2.48
C SER A 172 -8.21 15.95 1.86
#